data_37e7f45063513fb1756cc54a9088a903
#
_entry.id   37e7f45063513fb1756cc54a9088a903
#
_cell.length_a   1.000
_cell.length_b   1.000
_cell.length_c   1.000
_cell.angle_alpha   90.00
_cell.angle_beta   90.00
_cell.angle_gamma   90.00
#
_symmetry.space_group_name_H-M   'P 1'
#
loop_
_entity.id
_entity.type
_entity.pdbx_description
1 polymer ?
#
loop_
_entity_poly.entity_id
_entity_poly.type
_entity_poly.pdbx_seq_one_letter_code
_entity_poly.pdbx_strand_id
1 'polypeptide(L)'
;MLKSWNEMRSLDISKYVKKRDKADYLPWASCLKLLYENGAEKVSFRPLTNETGSSLFMSEQVFTDKSGNTNRCYEVRVEVVIDGSSFWISYPVMNGINAVRDNLMNQNAVHKAQMRAFVKAVAINTGLGFDLWLDDSDMEDSGEDLSKHNIYAIRERMQIAYTKLIKRGLSTSEIASMMGTSEQTVQYYLNSSIT
;
A
#
# COMPACT_ATOMS: atom_id res chain seq x y z
N MET A 1 26.50 -1.34 20.07
CA MET A 1 25.17 -1.66 20.66
C MET A 1 24.12 -0.74 20.07
N LEU A 2 23.02 -1.27 19.60
CA LEU A 2 21.91 -0.47 19.04
C LEU A 2 21.41 0.55 20.08
N LYS A 3 21.10 1.76 19.61
CA LYS A 3 20.48 2.81 20.45
C LYS A 3 19.16 2.34 21.05
N SER A 4 18.76 2.93 22.17
CA SER A 4 17.48 2.65 22.81
C SER A 4 16.28 2.99 21.91
N TRP A 5 15.12 2.42 22.21
CA TRP A 5 13.89 2.62 21.43
C TRP A 5 13.54 4.12 21.28
N ASN A 6 13.65 4.89 22.36
CA ASN A 6 13.34 6.34 22.32
C ASN A 6 14.35 7.12 21.49
N GLU A 7 15.63 6.78 21.55
CA GLU A 7 16.67 7.42 20.73
C GLU A 7 16.47 7.09 19.26
N MET A 8 16.13 5.84 18.93
CA MET A 8 15.85 5.43 17.54
C MET A 8 14.59 6.08 16.99
N ARG A 9 13.52 6.23 17.78
CA ARG A 9 12.29 6.92 17.40
C ARG A 9 12.52 8.41 17.10
N SER A 10 13.39 9.06 17.89
CA SER A 10 13.68 10.49 17.74
C SER A 10 14.65 10.83 16.61
N LEU A 11 15.13 9.84 15.84
CA LEU A 11 16.03 10.10 14.70
C LEU A 11 15.30 10.89 13.60
N ASP A 12 15.97 11.94 13.10
CA ASP A 12 15.51 12.59 11.88
C ASP A 12 15.78 11.69 10.67
N ILE A 13 14.73 11.07 10.18
CA ILE A 13 14.75 10.19 9.00
C ILE A 13 14.17 10.84 7.74
N SER A 14 13.84 12.13 7.77
CA SER A 14 13.15 12.86 6.69
C SER A 14 13.79 12.68 5.32
N LYS A 15 15.13 12.70 5.25
CA LYS A 15 15.89 12.48 4.01
C LYS A 15 15.81 11.07 3.42
N TYR A 16 15.32 10.10 4.20
CA TYR A 16 15.18 8.70 3.77
C TYR A 16 13.74 8.33 3.46
N VAL A 17 12.78 9.11 3.95
CA VAL A 17 11.36 8.90 3.73
C VAL A 17 11.02 9.20 2.27
N LYS A 18 10.22 8.33 1.67
CA LYS A 18 9.68 8.51 0.33
C LYS A 18 8.16 8.58 0.39
N LYS A 19 7.59 9.40 -0.48
CA LYS A 19 6.14 9.45 -0.68
C LYS A 19 5.71 8.48 -1.77
N ARG A 20 4.65 7.75 -1.51
CA ARG A 20 3.96 6.95 -2.50
C ARG A 20 2.47 7.14 -2.31
N ASP A 21 1.82 7.68 -3.33
CA ASP A 21 0.43 8.10 -3.25
C ASP A 21 0.22 9.10 -2.10
N LYS A 22 -0.52 8.75 -1.07
CA LYS A 22 -0.75 9.60 0.11
C LYS A 22 0.04 9.16 1.36
N ALA A 23 0.83 8.09 1.26
CA ALA A 23 1.54 7.53 2.41
C ALA A 23 3.04 7.81 2.35
N ASP A 24 3.60 8.20 3.47
CA ASP A 24 5.03 8.30 3.70
C ASP A 24 5.56 6.92 4.12
N TYR A 25 6.70 6.51 3.57
CA TYR A 25 7.28 5.22 3.91
C TYR A 25 8.81 5.26 3.95
N LEU A 26 9.38 4.46 4.83
CA LEU A 26 10.82 4.21 4.89
C LEU A 26 11.16 2.98 4.02
N PRO A 27 11.96 3.13 2.94
CA PRO A 27 12.41 1.98 2.15
C PRO A 27 13.21 1.00 3.01
N TRP A 28 13.02 -0.31 2.79
CA TRP A 28 13.69 -1.35 3.57
C TRP A 28 15.21 -1.23 3.58
N ALA A 29 15.83 -0.84 2.45
CA ALA A 29 17.28 -0.64 2.37
C ALA A 29 17.75 0.54 3.21
N SER A 30 16.96 1.64 3.26
CA SER A 30 17.23 2.78 4.14
C SER A 30 17.04 2.41 5.61
N CYS A 31 16.02 1.61 5.92
CA CYS A 31 15.79 1.08 7.25
C CYS A 31 17.00 0.25 7.73
N LEU A 32 17.46 -0.68 6.91
CA LEU A 32 18.63 -1.51 7.20
C LEU A 32 19.90 -0.66 7.39
N LYS A 33 20.14 0.31 6.50
CA LYS A 33 21.26 1.26 6.63
C LYS A 33 21.23 2.00 7.96
N LEU A 34 20.07 2.55 8.33
CA LEU A 34 19.89 3.30 9.57
C LEU A 34 20.12 2.44 10.83
N LEU A 35 19.75 1.15 10.80
CA LEU A 35 20.06 0.23 11.90
C LEU A 35 21.57 0.12 12.13
N TYR A 36 22.35 -0.11 11.06
CA TYR A 36 23.80 -0.20 11.17
C TYR A 36 24.45 1.13 11.58
N GLU A 37 23.99 2.25 11.03
CA GLU A 37 24.49 3.58 11.39
C GLU A 37 24.20 3.95 12.86
N ASN A 38 23.22 3.30 13.48
CA ASN A 38 22.83 3.55 14.87
C ASN A 38 23.17 2.41 15.83
N GLY A 39 24.15 1.59 15.46
CA GLY A 39 24.82 0.68 16.40
C GLY A 39 24.39 -0.79 16.34
N ALA A 40 23.58 -1.20 15.37
CA ALA A 40 23.36 -2.62 15.09
C ALA A 40 24.64 -3.24 14.51
N GLU A 41 25.06 -4.38 15.03
CA GLU A 41 26.23 -5.12 14.55
C GLU A 41 25.82 -6.17 13.51
N LYS A 42 24.68 -6.82 13.74
CA LYS A 42 24.18 -7.88 12.83
C LYS A 42 22.66 -7.77 12.70
N VAL A 43 22.22 -7.60 11.46
CA VAL A 43 20.79 -7.61 11.13
C VAL A 43 20.53 -8.66 10.08
N SER A 44 19.57 -9.53 10.32
CA SER A 44 19.07 -10.48 9.33
C SER A 44 17.56 -10.55 9.38
N PHE A 45 16.94 -10.90 8.26
CA PHE A 45 15.52 -11.20 8.22
C PHE A 45 15.27 -12.35 7.25
N ARG A 46 14.22 -13.12 7.53
CA ARG A 46 13.76 -14.19 6.65
C ARG A 46 12.24 -14.28 6.63
N PRO A 47 11.63 -14.54 5.49
CA PRO A 47 10.25 -14.97 5.45
C PRO A 47 10.10 -16.31 6.17
N LEU A 48 9.10 -16.42 7.03
CA LEU A 48 8.69 -17.71 7.60
C LEU A 48 7.88 -18.47 6.55
N THR A 49 7.96 -19.78 6.58
CA THR A 49 7.22 -20.64 5.67
C THR A 49 6.18 -21.47 6.40
N ASN A 50 5.10 -21.80 5.71
CA ASN A 50 4.10 -22.75 6.17
C ASN A 50 4.60 -24.20 5.98
N GLU A 51 3.79 -25.18 6.31
CA GLU A 51 4.09 -26.61 6.21
C GLU A 51 4.44 -27.07 4.79
N THR A 52 3.95 -26.38 3.77
CA THR A 52 4.28 -26.66 2.34
C THR A 52 5.53 -25.96 1.86
N GLY A 53 6.24 -25.22 2.72
CA GLY A 53 7.42 -24.43 2.37
C GLY A 53 7.13 -23.10 1.68
N SER A 54 5.85 -22.69 1.58
CA SER A 54 5.45 -21.41 1.01
C SER A 54 5.58 -20.30 2.05
N SER A 55 6.11 -19.15 1.65
CA SER A 55 6.11 -17.92 2.48
C SER A 55 4.80 -17.14 2.42
N LEU A 56 3.82 -17.60 1.65
CA LEU A 56 2.47 -17.04 1.60
C LEU A 56 1.55 -17.87 2.50
N PHE A 57 0.92 -17.21 3.45
CA PHE A 57 -0.13 -17.77 4.29
C PHE A 57 -1.48 -17.27 3.77
N MET A 58 -2.47 -18.13 3.74
CA MET A 58 -3.82 -17.77 3.32
C MET A 58 -4.86 -18.40 4.23
N SER A 59 -5.98 -17.70 4.45
CA SER A 59 -7.12 -18.26 5.18
C SER A 59 -7.76 -19.39 4.38
N GLU A 60 -8.29 -20.39 5.08
CA GLU A 60 -9.14 -21.42 4.47
C GLU A 60 -10.47 -20.84 4.00
N GLN A 61 -10.97 -19.86 4.76
CA GLN A 61 -12.25 -19.21 4.45
C GLN A 61 -12.12 -18.35 3.20
N VAL A 62 -13.06 -18.55 2.28
CA VAL A 62 -13.22 -17.76 1.06
C VAL A 62 -14.36 -16.78 1.26
N PHE A 63 -14.10 -15.51 0.97
CA PHE A 63 -15.10 -14.45 0.98
C PHE A 63 -15.53 -14.16 -0.45
N THR A 64 -16.82 -13.94 -0.66
CA THR A 64 -17.34 -13.59 -1.99
C THR A 64 -17.96 -12.20 -1.92
N ASP A 65 -17.55 -11.31 -2.83
CA ASP A 65 -18.14 -9.98 -2.94
C ASP A 65 -19.48 -10.02 -3.68
N LYS A 66 -20.19 -8.86 -3.70
CA LYS A 66 -21.51 -8.74 -4.37
C LYS A 66 -21.46 -9.02 -5.87
N SER A 67 -20.29 -8.99 -6.48
CA SER A 67 -20.05 -9.24 -7.90
C SER A 67 -19.64 -10.69 -8.18
N GLY A 68 -19.61 -11.56 -7.16
CA GLY A 68 -19.21 -12.95 -7.28
C GLY A 68 -17.70 -13.20 -7.29
N ASN A 69 -16.86 -12.17 -7.08
CA ASN A 69 -15.43 -12.39 -6.99
C ASN A 69 -15.07 -12.99 -5.64
N THR A 70 -14.22 -14.00 -5.67
CA THR A 70 -13.69 -14.60 -4.44
C THR A 70 -12.49 -13.81 -3.91
N ASN A 71 -12.35 -13.85 -2.60
CA ASN A 71 -11.21 -13.28 -1.89
C ASN A 71 -10.87 -14.14 -0.66
N ARG A 72 -9.61 -14.15 -0.28
CA ARG A 72 -9.10 -14.76 0.94
C ARG A 72 -8.25 -13.75 1.68
N CYS A 73 -8.01 -13.98 2.98
CA CYS A 73 -6.99 -13.23 3.69
C CYS A 73 -5.62 -13.80 3.36
N TYR A 74 -4.76 -12.97 2.81
CA TYR A 74 -3.39 -13.32 2.48
C TYR A 74 -2.43 -12.54 3.36
N GLU A 75 -1.49 -13.22 3.99
CA GLU A 75 -0.47 -12.62 4.81
C GLU A 75 0.91 -13.22 4.53
N VAL A 76 1.92 -12.47 4.86
CA VAL A 76 3.30 -12.94 4.99
C VAL A 76 3.71 -12.87 6.46
N ARG A 77 4.63 -13.74 6.87
CA ARG A 77 5.27 -13.70 8.19
C ARG A 77 6.75 -13.53 8.00
N VAL A 78 7.33 -12.59 8.72
CA VAL A 78 8.76 -12.29 8.61
C VAL A 78 9.36 -12.31 10.00
N GLU A 79 10.44 -13.07 10.15
CA GLU A 79 11.31 -13.02 11.33
C GLU A 79 12.45 -12.05 11.09
N VAL A 80 12.73 -11.23 12.06
CA VAL A 80 13.86 -10.28 12.08
C VAL A 80 14.72 -10.58 13.28
N VAL A 81 16.03 -10.61 13.07
CA VAL A 81 17.02 -10.78 14.14
C VAL A 81 17.96 -9.59 14.12
N ILE A 82 18.07 -8.89 15.26
CA ILE A 82 18.98 -7.77 15.44
C ILE A 82 19.84 -8.08 16.67
N ASP A 83 21.14 -8.20 16.49
CA ASP A 83 22.12 -8.45 17.54
C ASP A 83 21.74 -9.60 18.48
N GLY A 84 21.18 -10.68 17.91
CA GLY A 84 20.73 -11.87 18.62
C GLY A 84 19.31 -11.81 19.18
N SER A 85 18.66 -10.66 19.20
CA SER A 85 17.24 -10.54 19.56
C SER A 85 16.37 -10.87 18.35
N SER A 86 15.50 -11.89 18.50
CA SER A 86 14.59 -12.34 17.43
C SER A 86 13.15 -11.92 17.72
N PHE A 87 12.46 -11.45 16.71
CA PHE A 87 11.03 -11.13 16.76
C PHE A 87 10.41 -11.35 15.37
N TRP A 88 9.11 -11.57 15.33
CA TRP A 88 8.41 -11.78 14.08
C TRP A 88 7.09 -10.99 14.03
N ILE A 89 6.61 -10.78 12.82
CA ILE A 89 5.33 -10.11 12.57
C ILE A 89 4.63 -10.75 11.37
N SER A 90 3.30 -10.78 11.40
CA SER A 90 2.50 -10.99 10.20
C SER A 90 2.15 -9.65 9.55
N TYR A 91 2.00 -9.66 8.23
CA TYR A 91 1.61 -8.48 7.46
C TYR A 91 0.70 -8.89 6.30
N PRO A 92 -0.43 -8.20 6.10
CA PRO A 92 -1.34 -8.51 5.01
C PRO A 92 -0.69 -8.24 3.65
N VAL A 93 -1.02 -9.05 2.66
CA VAL A 93 -0.61 -8.76 1.28
C VAL A 93 -1.58 -7.73 0.70
N MET A 94 -1.03 -6.58 0.30
CA MET A 94 -1.81 -5.43 -0.12
C MET A 94 -1.67 -5.14 -1.63
N ASN A 95 -2.73 -4.62 -2.22
CA ASN A 95 -2.72 -3.98 -3.52
C ASN A 95 -3.14 -2.51 -3.35
N GLY A 96 -2.16 -1.62 -3.32
CA GLY A 96 -2.37 -0.24 -2.88
C GLY A 96 -2.72 -0.19 -1.39
N ILE A 97 -3.84 0.43 -1.06
CA ILE A 97 -4.41 0.51 0.30
C ILE A 97 -5.36 -0.66 0.63
N ASN A 98 -5.74 -1.46 -0.35
CA ASN A 98 -6.69 -2.56 -0.18
C ASN A 98 -5.96 -3.89 -0.03
N ALA A 99 -6.56 -4.84 0.69
CA ALA A 99 -6.14 -6.22 0.68
C ALA A 99 -6.15 -6.79 -0.75
N VAL A 100 -5.16 -7.60 -1.08
CA VAL A 100 -5.07 -8.20 -2.41
C VAL A 100 -6.23 -9.18 -2.63
N ARG A 101 -6.78 -9.21 -3.84
CA ARG A 101 -7.78 -10.21 -4.27
C ARG A 101 -7.10 -11.41 -4.90
N ASP A 102 -7.78 -12.56 -4.92
CA ASP A 102 -7.27 -13.82 -5.45
C ASP A 102 -6.68 -13.68 -6.85
N ASN A 103 -7.37 -12.99 -7.75
CA ASN A 103 -6.95 -12.78 -9.15
C ASN A 103 -5.81 -11.77 -9.34
N LEU A 104 -5.45 -11.03 -8.29
CA LEU A 104 -4.37 -10.02 -8.30
C LEU A 104 -3.13 -10.49 -7.53
N MET A 105 -3.21 -11.67 -6.90
CA MET A 105 -2.08 -12.25 -6.17
C MET A 105 -0.94 -12.58 -7.13
N ASN A 106 0.24 -12.13 -6.79
CA ASN A 106 1.44 -12.42 -7.55
C ASN A 106 2.69 -12.32 -6.67
N GLN A 107 3.80 -12.88 -7.14
CA GLN A 107 5.05 -12.93 -6.38
C GLN A 107 5.57 -11.55 -5.98
N ASN A 108 5.37 -10.53 -6.81
CA ASN A 108 5.78 -9.16 -6.50
C ASN A 108 4.97 -8.56 -5.34
N ALA A 109 3.65 -8.85 -5.26
CA ALA A 109 2.82 -8.44 -4.13
C ALA A 109 3.31 -9.09 -2.82
N VAL A 110 3.63 -10.38 -2.85
CA VAL A 110 4.19 -11.12 -1.72
C VAL A 110 5.52 -10.51 -1.28
N HIS A 111 6.45 -10.30 -2.21
CA HIS A 111 7.74 -9.69 -1.90
C HIS A 111 7.61 -8.29 -1.29
N LYS A 112 6.73 -7.44 -1.84
CA LYS A 112 6.46 -6.11 -1.27
C LYS A 112 5.93 -6.19 0.14
N ALA A 113 5.03 -7.14 0.42
CA ALA A 113 4.49 -7.36 1.76
C ALA A 113 5.59 -7.80 2.74
N GLN A 114 6.51 -8.67 2.32
CA GLN A 114 7.66 -9.09 3.13
C GLN A 114 8.57 -7.91 3.50
N MET A 115 8.85 -7.02 2.55
CA MET A 115 9.67 -5.84 2.81
C MET A 115 8.97 -4.84 3.75
N ARG A 116 7.65 -4.69 3.63
CA ARG A 116 6.86 -3.87 4.55
C ARG A 116 6.79 -4.49 5.95
N ALA A 117 6.61 -5.81 6.02
CA ALA A 117 6.65 -6.55 7.28
C ALA A 117 7.99 -6.34 8.01
N PHE A 118 9.12 -6.43 7.29
CA PHE A 118 10.44 -6.15 7.86
C PHE A 118 10.50 -4.75 8.47
N VAL A 119 10.12 -3.70 7.72
CA VAL A 119 10.19 -2.30 8.21
C VAL A 119 9.25 -2.09 9.40
N LYS A 120 8.02 -2.64 9.38
CA LYS A 120 7.07 -2.55 10.50
C LYS A 120 7.59 -3.27 11.73
N ALA A 121 8.18 -4.45 11.57
CA ALA A 121 8.79 -5.20 12.66
C ALA A 121 9.92 -4.41 13.33
N VAL A 122 10.81 -3.81 12.52
CA VAL A 122 11.87 -2.92 13.02
C VAL A 122 11.28 -1.72 13.76
N ALA A 123 10.29 -1.03 13.18
CA ALA A 123 9.67 0.14 13.80
C ALA A 123 9.09 -0.19 15.19
N ILE A 124 8.35 -1.29 15.33
CA ILE A 124 7.75 -1.71 16.60
C ILE A 124 8.82 -2.04 17.63
N ASN A 125 9.86 -2.79 17.25
CA ASN A 125 10.82 -3.33 18.22
C ASN A 125 11.99 -2.40 18.53
N THR A 126 12.30 -1.45 17.62
CA THR A 126 13.43 -0.54 17.80
C THR A 126 13.05 0.93 17.90
N GLY A 127 11.84 1.31 17.52
CA GLY A 127 11.39 2.71 17.42
C GLY A 127 11.73 3.38 16.08
N LEU A 128 12.62 2.81 15.26
CA LEU A 128 13.07 3.43 14.01
C LEU A 128 11.91 3.63 13.02
N GLY A 129 11.59 4.90 12.74
CA GLY A 129 10.51 5.26 11.83
C GLY A 129 9.11 4.88 12.33
N PHE A 130 8.94 4.69 13.65
CA PHE A 130 7.67 4.30 14.26
C PHE A 130 6.55 5.31 13.94
N ASP A 131 6.87 6.60 13.93
CA ASP A 131 5.86 7.65 13.72
C ASP A 131 5.24 7.63 12.30
N LEU A 132 5.90 6.99 11.33
CA LEU A 132 5.31 6.77 10.01
C LEU A 132 4.11 5.80 10.01
N TRP A 133 3.90 5.07 11.11
CA TRP A 133 2.81 4.09 11.26
C TRP A 133 1.68 4.60 12.15
N LEU A 134 1.82 5.77 12.79
CA LEU A 134 0.77 6.35 13.62
C LEU A 134 -0.43 6.78 12.78
N ASP A 135 -0.18 7.35 11.60
CA ASP A 135 -1.23 7.80 10.69
C ASP A 135 -1.95 6.62 9.97
N ASP A 136 -1.29 5.43 9.91
CA ASP A 136 -1.91 4.21 9.33
C ASP A 136 -3.07 3.69 10.21
N SER A 137 -3.04 3.95 11.52
CA SER A 137 -4.09 3.49 12.45
C SER A 137 -5.39 4.30 12.34
N ASP A 138 -5.30 5.57 11.95
CA ASP A 138 -6.47 6.45 11.77
C ASP A 138 -7.18 6.20 10.42
N MET A 139 -6.54 5.48 9.49
CA MET A 139 -7.16 5.12 8.21
C MET A 139 -8.07 3.88 8.30
N GLU A 140 -8.03 3.13 9.41
CA GLU A 140 -8.86 1.93 9.61
C GLU A 140 -10.30 2.25 10.03
N ASP A 141 -10.61 3.47 10.51
CA ASP A 141 -11.93 3.81 11.06
C ASP A 141 -12.65 4.97 10.39
N SER A 142 -12.11 5.54 9.31
CA SER A 142 -12.91 6.38 8.46
C SER A 142 -13.77 5.47 7.58
N GLY A 143 -14.96 5.17 8.08
CA GLY A 143 -16.09 4.66 7.28
C GLY A 143 -16.48 5.67 6.18
N GLU A 144 -15.55 6.50 5.75
CA GLU A 144 -15.65 7.32 4.56
C GLU A 144 -15.66 6.39 3.35
N ASP A 145 -16.85 6.35 2.82
CA ASP A 145 -17.26 5.72 1.60
C ASP A 145 -16.16 5.80 0.53
N LEU A 146 -15.26 4.79 0.48
CA LEU A 146 -14.23 4.63 -0.55
C LEU A 146 -14.82 4.71 -1.97
N SER A 147 -16.16 4.54 -2.11
CA SER A 147 -16.90 4.77 -3.34
C SER A 147 -16.82 6.24 -3.77
N LYS A 148 -16.85 7.20 -2.83
CA LYS A 148 -16.79 8.64 -3.16
C LYS A 148 -15.42 9.07 -3.63
N HIS A 149 -14.34 8.63 -2.96
CA HIS A 149 -12.96 8.94 -3.41
C HIS A 149 -12.63 8.34 -4.77
N ASN A 150 -13.09 7.13 -5.04
CA ASN A 150 -12.95 6.50 -6.35
C ASN A 150 -13.78 7.20 -7.42
N ILE A 151 -14.97 7.69 -7.07
CA ILE A 151 -15.84 8.46 -7.98
C ILE A 151 -15.20 9.80 -8.36
N TYR A 152 -14.60 10.53 -7.41
CA TYR A 152 -13.92 11.80 -7.70
C TYR A 152 -12.68 11.60 -8.58
N ALA A 153 -11.84 10.61 -8.30
CA ALA A 153 -10.67 10.30 -9.11
C ALA A 153 -11.06 9.82 -10.53
N ILE A 154 -12.15 9.07 -10.66
CA ILE A 154 -12.69 8.65 -11.97
C ILE A 154 -13.25 9.87 -12.70
N ARG A 155 -14.00 10.74 -12.03
CA ARG A 155 -14.53 11.99 -12.61
C ARG A 155 -13.41 12.86 -13.19
N GLU A 156 -12.38 13.13 -12.39
CA GLU A 156 -11.25 13.95 -12.82
C GLU A 156 -10.55 13.36 -14.05
N ARG A 157 -10.28 12.06 -14.04
CA ARG A 157 -9.66 11.36 -15.19
C ARG A 157 -10.54 11.41 -16.44
N MET A 158 -11.85 11.22 -16.29
CA MET A 158 -12.78 11.29 -17.41
C MET A 158 -12.89 12.72 -17.96
N GLN A 159 -12.94 13.72 -17.09
CA GLN A 159 -12.95 15.12 -17.49
C GLN A 159 -11.69 15.49 -18.28
N ILE A 160 -10.50 15.10 -17.79
CA ILE A 160 -9.22 15.32 -18.47
C ILE A 160 -9.21 14.62 -19.83
N ALA A 161 -9.68 13.38 -19.90
CA ALA A 161 -9.72 12.60 -21.14
C ALA A 161 -10.64 13.25 -22.17
N TYR A 162 -11.87 13.60 -21.78
CA TYR A 162 -12.83 14.23 -22.70
C TYR A 162 -12.38 15.62 -23.14
N THR A 163 -11.82 16.43 -22.23
CA THR A 163 -11.25 17.74 -22.58
C THR A 163 -10.12 17.62 -23.62
N LYS A 164 -9.26 16.59 -23.50
CA LYS A 164 -8.21 16.34 -24.50
C LYS A 164 -8.78 15.96 -25.86
N LEU A 165 -9.86 15.18 -25.89
CA LEU A 165 -10.52 14.78 -27.15
C LEU A 165 -11.22 15.96 -27.83
N ILE A 166 -11.91 16.80 -27.06
CA ILE A 166 -12.49 18.06 -27.58
C ILE A 166 -11.39 18.98 -28.13
N LYS A 167 -10.27 19.15 -27.47
CA LYS A 167 -9.12 19.94 -27.98
C LYS A 167 -8.52 19.38 -29.28
N ARG A 168 -8.73 18.09 -29.56
CA ARG A 168 -8.34 17.45 -30.83
C ARG A 168 -9.40 17.58 -31.94
N GLY A 169 -10.51 18.29 -31.69
CA GLY A 169 -11.53 18.58 -32.66
C GLY A 169 -12.68 17.57 -32.72
N LEU A 170 -12.76 16.61 -31.77
CA LEU A 170 -13.89 15.69 -31.73
C LEU A 170 -15.09 16.37 -31.04
N SER A 171 -16.28 16.13 -31.61
CA SER A 171 -17.56 16.54 -31.00
C SER A 171 -17.95 15.64 -29.82
N THR A 172 -18.84 16.12 -28.97
CA THR A 172 -19.38 15.33 -27.84
C THR A 172 -20.06 14.04 -28.29
N SER A 173 -20.72 14.08 -29.44
CA SER A 173 -21.39 12.93 -30.06
C SER A 173 -20.38 11.85 -30.51
N GLU A 174 -19.28 12.27 -31.16
CA GLU A 174 -18.23 11.35 -31.59
C GLU A 174 -17.52 10.72 -30.41
N ILE A 175 -17.24 11.50 -29.33
CA ILE A 175 -16.67 10.99 -28.10
C ILE A 175 -17.61 9.98 -27.43
N ALA A 176 -18.91 10.27 -27.39
CA ALA A 176 -19.92 9.38 -26.82
C ALA A 176 -19.95 8.04 -27.57
N SER A 177 -19.97 8.08 -28.88
CA SER A 177 -19.93 6.90 -29.75
C SER A 177 -18.67 6.07 -29.54
N MET A 178 -17.49 6.72 -29.50
CA MET A 178 -16.20 6.06 -29.36
C MET A 178 -16.03 5.40 -27.94
N MET A 179 -16.61 6.02 -26.94
CA MET A 179 -16.51 5.56 -25.54
C MET A 179 -17.66 4.64 -25.13
N GLY A 180 -18.63 4.33 -26.01
CA GLY A 180 -19.79 3.49 -25.69
C GLY A 180 -20.70 4.10 -24.62
N THR A 181 -20.83 5.43 -24.59
CA THR A 181 -21.61 6.17 -23.59
C THR A 181 -22.61 7.13 -24.24
N SER A 182 -23.41 7.85 -23.45
CA SER A 182 -24.32 8.87 -23.95
C SER A 182 -23.64 10.24 -24.07
N GLU A 183 -24.08 11.06 -25.01
CA GLU A 183 -23.62 12.45 -25.15
C GLU A 183 -23.86 13.27 -23.87
N GLN A 184 -24.99 13.02 -23.19
CA GLN A 184 -25.30 13.64 -21.90
C GLN A 184 -24.26 13.30 -20.84
N THR A 185 -23.76 12.08 -20.82
CA THR A 185 -22.67 11.64 -19.93
C THR A 185 -21.37 12.37 -20.21
N VAL A 186 -21.02 12.55 -21.48
CA VAL A 186 -19.82 13.32 -21.89
C VAL A 186 -19.94 14.77 -21.44
N GLN A 187 -21.08 15.41 -21.69
CA GLN A 187 -21.36 16.78 -21.28
C GLN A 187 -21.34 16.96 -19.75
N TYR A 188 -21.90 15.98 -19.01
CA TYR A 188 -21.86 15.98 -17.55
C TYR A 188 -20.44 16.05 -17.00
N TYR A 189 -19.53 15.22 -17.54
CA TYR A 189 -18.13 15.24 -17.11
C TYR A 189 -17.39 16.51 -17.52
N LEU A 190 -17.66 17.07 -18.70
CA LEU A 190 -17.05 18.33 -19.15
C LEU A 190 -17.48 19.54 -18.32
N ASN A 191 -18.73 19.55 -17.84
CA ASN A 191 -19.31 20.67 -17.09
C ASN A 191 -19.18 20.50 -15.57
N SER A 192 -18.67 19.37 -15.08
CA SER A 192 -18.51 19.15 -13.63
C SER A 192 -17.39 20.05 -13.11
N SER A 193 -17.74 21.07 -12.32
CA SER A 193 -16.75 21.88 -11.58
C SER A 193 -16.06 20.98 -10.57
N ILE A 194 -14.72 20.92 -10.61
CA ILE A 194 -13.91 20.34 -9.54
C ILE A 194 -13.87 21.41 -8.45
N THR A 195 -14.72 21.29 -7.46
CA THR A 195 -14.65 22.08 -6.21
C THR A 195 -13.88 21.30 -5.18
#